data_f11cef8b84cae44ecb3f6eb8af6eface
#
_entry.id   f11cef8b84cae44ecb3f6eb8af6eface
#
_cell.length_a   1.000
_cell.length_b   1.000
_cell.length_c   1.000
_cell.angle_alpha   90.00
_cell.angle_beta   90.00
_cell.angle_gamma   90.00
#
_symmetry.space_group_name_H-M   'P 1'
#
loop_
_entity.id
_entity.type
_entity.pdbx_description
1 polymer ?
#
loop_
_entity_poly.entity_id
_entity_poly.type
_entity_poly.pdbx_seq_one_letter_code
_entity_poly.pdbx_strand_id
1 'polypeptide(L)'
;MSDPMIHTITETDHIAYRRFSGNGPGIIFLAGHGSDMEGSKALFLEEWAQAHGQAFLRFDYRGHGQSSGSMDATNISDWTEDVITVIDELSEGPQILVGSSLGGWLMLNATLLRPERVVGLIGIAAAPDFTEDLILAGLTDDQRSQMQSKGRIALPNPYADEPVVYPYHLVEDGRGHLRLRGTLDIDKPIRLLHGMQDAEVPWQTATRIAECASSNDVRIHLIKDAGHRFSEPQQLDLLQQVISGLVADIIASGDQKSRLP
;
A
#
# COMPACT_ATOMS: atom_id res chain seq x y z
N MET A 1 -7.15 -23.95 -1.48
CA MET A 1 -5.85 -23.22 -1.31
C MET A 1 -5.16 -23.81 -0.10
N SER A 2 -3.82 -23.89 -0.07
CA SER A 2 -3.06 -24.31 1.14
C SER A 2 -3.19 -23.22 2.22
N ASP A 3 -2.93 -23.57 3.48
CA ASP A 3 -2.88 -22.57 4.56
C ASP A 3 -1.75 -21.55 4.30
N PRO A 4 -1.87 -20.28 4.77
CA PRO A 4 -0.79 -19.32 4.66
C PRO A 4 0.41 -19.74 5.51
N MET A 5 1.57 -19.22 5.17
CA MET A 5 2.75 -19.28 6.03
C MET A 5 2.57 -18.27 7.17
N ILE A 6 3.14 -18.59 8.33
CA ILE A 6 3.11 -17.75 9.53
C ILE A 6 4.53 -17.34 9.90
N HIS A 7 4.73 -16.04 10.04
CA HIS A 7 5.96 -15.48 10.60
C HIS A 7 5.69 -14.92 11.99
N THR A 8 6.37 -15.47 12.99
CA THR A 8 6.21 -15.06 14.39
C THR A 8 7.09 -13.84 14.66
N ILE A 9 6.47 -12.74 15.11
CA ILE A 9 7.16 -11.50 15.51
C ILE A 9 7.48 -11.56 17.02
N THR A 10 6.48 -11.90 17.84
CA THR A 10 6.59 -12.08 19.29
C THR A 10 5.89 -13.36 19.72
N GLU A 11 5.80 -13.63 21.04
CA GLU A 11 5.02 -14.77 21.55
C GLU A 11 3.52 -14.68 21.21
N THR A 12 3.00 -13.47 20.98
CA THR A 12 1.57 -13.20 20.70
C THR A 12 1.30 -12.71 19.30
N ASP A 13 2.31 -12.15 18.62
CA ASP A 13 2.13 -11.49 17.35
C ASP A 13 2.76 -12.27 16.20
N HIS A 14 2.00 -12.37 15.12
CA HIS A 14 2.45 -13.01 13.88
C HIS A 14 1.87 -12.32 12.64
N ILE A 15 2.57 -12.49 11.53
CA ILE A 15 2.16 -12.10 10.18
C ILE A 15 1.83 -13.37 9.38
N ALA A 16 0.62 -13.42 8.82
CA ALA A 16 0.24 -14.41 7.83
C ALA A 16 0.62 -13.92 6.43
N TYR A 17 1.27 -14.76 5.63
CA TYR A 17 1.75 -14.38 4.31
C TYR A 17 1.75 -15.55 3.31
N ARG A 18 1.83 -15.20 2.03
CA ARG A 18 2.11 -16.13 0.92
C ARG A 18 3.26 -15.60 0.12
N ARG A 19 4.18 -16.49 -0.23
CA ARG A 19 5.37 -16.15 -1.01
C ARG A 19 5.54 -17.13 -2.17
N PHE A 20 5.80 -16.58 -3.34
CA PHE A 20 6.24 -17.29 -4.52
C PHE A 20 7.69 -16.90 -4.84
N SER A 21 8.59 -17.87 -4.90
CA SER A 21 9.99 -17.63 -5.27
C SER A 21 10.13 -17.51 -6.78
N GLY A 22 10.89 -16.54 -7.23
CA GLY A 22 11.06 -16.27 -8.66
C GLY A 22 12.22 -15.31 -8.92
N ASN A 23 12.27 -14.76 -10.12
CA ASN A 23 13.26 -13.77 -10.51
C ASN A 23 12.98 -12.41 -9.84
N GLY A 24 14.05 -11.64 -9.55
CA GLY A 24 13.93 -10.26 -9.06
C GLY A 24 13.82 -9.22 -10.20
N PRO A 25 13.48 -7.98 -9.83
CA PRO A 25 13.14 -7.52 -8.48
C PRO A 25 11.89 -8.19 -7.94
N GLY A 26 11.86 -8.53 -6.64
CA GLY A 26 10.66 -9.09 -6.02
C GLY A 26 9.50 -8.08 -6.00
N ILE A 27 8.28 -8.56 -5.85
CA ILE A 27 7.08 -7.71 -5.74
C ILE A 27 6.40 -8.00 -4.42
N ILE A 28 6.13 -6.95 -3.63
CA ILE A 28 5.37 -7.04 -2.38
C ILE A 28 4.06 -6.27 -2.56
N PHE A 29 2.92 -6.95 -2.36
CA PHE A 29 1.61 -6.32 -2.38
C PHE A 29 1.19 -5.88 -0.98
N LEU A 30 0.78 -4.63 -0.86
CA LEU A 30 0.35 -3.95 0.35
C LEU A 30 -1.15 -3.64 0.24
N ALA A 31 -1.97 -4.31 1.03
CA ALA A 31 -3.42 -4.20 0.99
C ALA A 31 -3.94 -2.85 1.52
N GLY A 32 -5.22 -2.55 1.29
CA GLY A 32 -5.92 -1.40 1.84
C GLY A 32 -6.42 -1.64 3.27
N HIS A 33 -6.85 -0.58 3.96
CA HIS A 33 -7.46 -0.63 5.28
C HIS A 33 -8.72 -1.52 5.29
N GLY A 34 -8.79 -2.46 6.23
CA GLY A 34 -9.88 -3.43 6.31
C GLY A 34 -9.93 -4.46 5.19
N SER A 35 -8.89 -4.55 4.36
CA SER A 35 -8.72 -5.56 3.32
C SER A 35 -7.68 -6.59 3.74
N ASP A 36 -7.61 -7.70 3.02
CA ASP A 36 -6.68 -8.79 3.30
C ASP A 36 -5.86 -9.20 2.05
N MET A 37 -4.95 -10.14 2.25
CA MET A 37 -4.10 -10.67 1.19
C MET A 37 -4.83 -11.53 0.15
N GLU A 38 -6.11 -11.88 0.37
CA GLU A 38 -6.95 -12.65 -0.57
C GLU A 38 -7.79 -11.73 -1.48
N GLY A 39 -7.58 -10.42 -1.42
CA GLY A 39 -8.26 -9.44 -2.27
C GLY A 39 -7.93 -9.61 -3.76
N SER A 40 -8.87 -9.20 -4.65
CA SER A 40 -8.79 -9.42 -6.11
C SER A 40 -7.47 -9.00 -6.74
N LYS A 41 -6.93 -7.83 -6.34
CA LYS A 41 -5.64 -7.32 -6.86
C LYS A 41 -4.45 -8.19 -6.42
N ALA A 42 -4.46 -8.65 -5.17
CA ALA A 42 -3.39 -9.50 -4.63
C ALA A 42 -3.35 -10.85 -5.36
N LEU A 43 -4.52 -11.48 -5.53
CA LEU A 43 -4.64 -12.75 -6.25
C LEU A 43 -4.26 -12.61 -7.72
N PHE A 44 -4.74 -11.56 -8.39
CA PHE A 44 -4.41 -11.29 -9.78
C PHE A 44 -2.89 -11.11 -10.00
N LEU A 45 -2.22 -10.35 -9.10
CA LEU A 45 -0.78 -10.16 -9.19
C LEU A 45 0.01 -11.43 -8.86
N GLU A 46 -0.48 -12.28 -7.95
CA GLU A 46 0.12 -13.59 -7.69
C GLU A 46 0.06 -14.49 -8.93
N GLU A 47 -1.10 -14.59 -9.59
CA GLU A 47 -1.26 -15.36 -10.83
C GLU A 47 -0.34 -14.84 -11.94
N TRP A 48 -0.28 -13.51 -12.10
CA TRP A 48 0.62 -12.88 -13.04
C TRP A 48 2.09 -13.20 -12.73
N ALA A 49 2.50 -13.07 -11.47
CA ALA A 49 3.87 -13.35 -11.04
C ALA A 49 4.27 -14.81 -11.27
N GLN A 50 3.38 -15.76 -10.97
CA GLN A 50 3.60 -17.18 -11.22
C GLN A 50 3.77 -17.47 -12.72
N ALA A 51 2.91 -16.88 -13.57
CA ALA A 51 2.97 -17.05 -15.02
C ALA A 51 4.28 -16.50 -15.63
N HIS A 52 4.91 -15.50 -14.99
CA HIS A 52 6.14 -14.85 -15.47
C HIS A 52 7.40 -15.28 -14.71
N GLY A 53 7.29 -16.21 -13.75
CA GLY A 53 8.41 -16.62 -12.90
C GLY A 53 8.97 -15.47 -12.04
N GLN A 54 8.14 -14.48 -11.70
CA GLN A 54 8.49 -13.30 -10.93
C GLN A 54 8.34 -13.57 -9.43
N ALA A 55 9.32 -13.20 -8.60
CA ALA A 55 9.19 -13.31 -7.16
C ALA A 55 8.04 -12.40 -6.64
N PHE A 56 7.16 -12.96 -5.80
CA PHE A 56 5.97 -12.24 -5.31
C PHE A 56 5.68 -12.60 -3.86
N LEU A 57 5.22 -11.60 -3.08
CA LEU A 57 4.77 -11.77 -1.70
C LEU A 57 3.52 -10.92 -1.45
N ARG A 58 2.52 -11.51 -0.79
CA ARG A 58 1.35 -10.85 -0.21
C ARG A 58 1.17 -11.30 1.23
N PHE A 59 0.67 -10.42 2.08
CA PHE A 59 0.54 -10.67 3.51
C PHE A 59 -0.58 -9.84 4.12
N ASP A 60 -0.98 -10.21 5.31
CA ASP A 60 -1.89 -9.46 6.15
C ASP A 60 -1.10 -8.68 7.21
N TYR A 61 -1.42 -7.39 7.39
CA TYR A 61 -0.90 -6.63 8.53
C TYR A 61 -1.47 -7.15 9.84
N ARG A 62 -0.84 -6.88 10.95
CA ARG A 62 -1.46 -7.08 12.27
C ARG A 62 -2.84 -6.41 12.31
N GLY A 63 -3.84 -7.12 12.85
CA GLY A 63 -5.24 -6.68 12.87
C GLY A 63 -6.01 -6.89 11.57
N HIS A 64 -5.41 -7.44 10.51
CA HIS A 64 -6.06 -7.74 9.24
C HIS A 64 -6.01 -9.25 8.94
N GLY A 65 -7.00 -9.73 8.20
CA GLY A 65 -7.04 -11.08 7.64
C GLY A 65 -6.72 -12.18 8.65
N GLN A 66 -5.63 -12.91 8.39
CA GLN A 66 -5.19 -14.07 9.19
C GLN A 66 -3.98 -13.75 10.10
N SER A 67 -3.51 -12.50 10.14
CA SER A 67 -2.50 -12.03 11.09
C SER A 67 -3.10 -11.78 12.48
N SER A 68 -2.23 -11.75 13.51
CA SER A 68 -2.66 -11.51 14.89
C SER A 68 -3.16 -10.09 15.14
N GLY A 69 -3.74 -9.87 16.31
CA GLY A 69 -4.18 -8.56 16.76
C GLY A 69 -5.60 -8.18 16.30
N SER A 70 -5.95 -6.93 16.47
CA SER A 70 -7.20 -6.36 15.98
C SER A 70 -6.96 -4.98 15.37
N MET A 71 -7.76 -4.63 14.38
CA MET A 71 -7.69 -3.35 13.68
C MET A 71 -7.92 -2.15 14.63
N ASP A 72 -8.74 -2.35 15.67
CA ASP A 72 -9.01 -1.32 16.69
C ASP A 72 -7.82 -1.04 17.61
N ALA A 73 -6.83 -1.93 17.66
CA ALA A 73 -5.65 -1.82 18.50
C ALA A 73 -4.36 -1.45 17.74
N THR A 74 -4.40 -1.47 16.41
CA THR A 74 -3.24 -1.20 15.55
C THR A 74 -3.35 0.18 14.88
N ASN A 75 -2.23 0.67 14.36
CA ASN A 75 -2.09 2.01 13.79
C ASN A 75 -1.09 2.05 12.63
N ILE A 76 -0.76 3.24 12.11
CA ILE A 76 0.14 3.42 10.97
C ILE A 76 1.58 2.98 11.30
N SER A 77 2.04 3.21 12.53
CA SER A 77 3.36 2.75 12.99
C SER A 77 3.45 1.23 12.96
N ASP A 78 2.46 0.52 13.55
CA ASP A 78 2.40 -0.94 13.59
C ASP A 78 2.41 -1.54 12.19
N TRP A 79 1.57 -1.04 11.28
CA TRP A 79 1.48 -1.54 9.91
C TRP A 79 2.72 -1.19 9.07
N THR A 80 3.37 -0.05 9.34
CA THR A 80 4.66 0.29 8.72
C THR A 80 5.73 -0.69 9.18
N GLU A 81 5.77 -1.04 10.47
CA GLU A 81 6.70 -2.03 11.03
C GLU A 81 6.47 -3.42 10.41
N ASP A 82 5.22 -3.83 10.21
CA ASP A 82 4.90 -5.08 9.53
C ASP A 82 5.46 -5.11 8.09
N VAL A 83 5.32 -4.00 7.33
CA VAL A 83 5.93 -3.89 6.00
C VAL A 83 7.45 -4.00 6.07
N ILE A 84 8.09 -3.36 7.05
CA ILE A 84 9.55 -3.44 7.24
C ILE A 84 9.98 -4.86 7.57
N THR A 85 9.26 -5.56 8.46
CA THR A 85 9.50 -6.97 8.78
C THR A 85 9.42 -7.85 7.52
N VAL A 86 8.40 -7.63 6.69
CA VAL A 86 8.24 -8.37 5.42
C VAL A 86 9.41 -8.09 4.46
N ILE A 87 9.85 -6.85 4.34
CA ILE A 87 11.00 -6.49 3.49
C ILE A 87 12.29 -7.13 4.01
N ASP A 88 12.54 -7.05 5.31
CA ASP A 88 13.81 -7.45 5.89
C ASP A 88 13.92 -8.96 6.08
N GLU A 89 12.84 -9.65 6.50
CA GLU A 89 12.89 -11.03 6.94
C GLU A 89 12.22 -12.01 5.98
N LEU A 90 11.25 -11.55 5.16
CA LEU A 90 10.47 -12.44 4.30
C LEU A 90 10.75 -12.26 2.81
N SER A 91 11.53 -11.24 2.42
CA SER A 91 11.89 -10.98 1.03
C SER A 91 13.41 -10.90 0.83
N GLU A 92 13.85 -11.20 -0.39
CA GLU A 92 15.26 -11.19 -0.77
C GLU A 92 15.53 -10.19 -1.90
N GLY A 93 16.65 -9.49 -1.84
CA GLY A 93 17.07 -8.56 -2.89
C GLY A 93 16.18 -7.31 -3.03
N PRO A 94 16.25 -6.63 -4.19
CA PRO A 94 15.47 -5.44 -4.47
C PRO A 94 13.97 -5.75 -4.62
N GLN A 95 13.10 -4.84 -4.15
CA GLN A 95 11.65 -5.01 -4.15
C GLN A 95 10.95 -3.88 -4.90
N ILE A 96 9.89 -4.20 -5.63
CA ILE A 96 8.86 -3.26 -6.07
C ILE A 96 7.70 -3.36 -5.08
N LEU A 97 7.28 -2.24 -4.51
CA LEU A 97 6.12 -2.19 -3.63
C LEU A 97 4.88 -1.80 -4.43
N VAL A 98 3.82 -2.59 -4.29
CA VAL A 98 2.51 -2.32 -4.92
C VAL A 98 1.50 -2.05 -3.80
N GLY A 99 1.15 -0.79 -3.56
CA GLY A 99 0.30 -0.36 -2.47
C GLY A 99 -1.08 0.10 -2.93
N SER A 100 -2.14 -0.48 -2.36
CA SER A 100 -3.53 -0.09 -2.60
C SER A 100 -4.08 0.70 -1.42
N SER A 101 -4.65 1.90 -1.65
CA SER A 101 -5.25 2.73 -0.61
C SER A 101 -4.29 2.97 0.58
N LEU A 102 -4.60 2.51 1.79
CA LEU A 102 -3.67 2.49 2.95
C LEU A 102 -2.30 1.94 2.56
N GLY A 103 -2.25 0.82 1.81
CA GLY A 103 -1.00 0.23 1.37
C GLY A 103 -0.12 1.19 0.56
N GLY A 104 -0.72 2.15 -0.14
CA GLY A 104 0.00 3.23 -0.81
C GLY A 104 0.68 4.20 0.17
N TRP A 105 0.11 4.45 1.35
CA TRP A 105 0.78 5.22 2.40
C TRP A 105 1.93 4.44 3.02
N LEU A 106 1.69 3.18 3.38
CA LEU A 106 2.72 2.31 3.95
C LEU A 106 3.88 2.07 2.97
N MET A 107 3.59 1.98 1.68
CA MET A 107 4.59 1.92 0.60
C MET A 107 5.56 3.12 0.66
N LEU A 108 5.04 4.34 0.82
CA LEU A 108 5.87 5.55 0.95
C LEU A 108 6.70 5.52 2.23
N ASN A 109 6.09 5.14 3.37
CA ASN A 109 6.78 5.00 4.65
C ASN A 109 7.94 4.00 4.55
N ALA A 110 7.67 2.81 4.02
CA ALA A 110 8.67 1.75 3.89
C ALA A 110 9.80 2.13 2.95
N THR A 111 9.50 2.83 1.85
CA THR A 111 10.54 3.31 0.92
C THR A 111 11.51 4.29 1.58
N LEU A 112 11.01 5.20 2.42
CA LEU A 112 11.85 6.13 3.17
C LEU A 112 12.71 5.41 4.23
N LEU A 113 12.24 4.31 4.79
CA LEU A 113 12.92 3.54 5.82
C LEU A 113 13.89 2.48 5.24
N ARG A 114 13.68 2.04 4.01
CA ARG A 114 14.50 1.02 3.31
C ARG A 114 14.79 1.42 1.85
N PRO A 115 15.38 2.61 1.62
CA PRO A 115 15.58 3.14 0.27
C PRO A 115 16.50 2.25 -0.59
N GLU A 116 17.38 1.47 0.02
CA GLU A 116 18.28 0.53 -0.66
C GLU A 116 17.58 -0.77 -1.09
N ARG A 117 16.47 -1.13 -0.43
CA ARG A 117 15.70 -2.35 -0.73
C ARG A 117 14.59 -2.09 -1.75
N VAL A 118 14.05 -0.87 -1.81
CA VAL A 118 12.95 -0.52 -2.70
C VAL A 118 13.47 0.10 -3.99
N VAL A 119 13.13 -0.49 -5.14
CA VAL A 119 13.60 -0.05 -6.46
C VAL A 119 12.50 0.51 -7.36
N GLY A 120 11.23 0.41 -6.96
CA GLY A 120 10.10 0.96 -7.70
C GLY A 120 8.81 0.90 -6.88
N LEU A 121 7.86 1.77 -7.21
CA LEU A 121 6.60 1.91 -6.50
C LEU A 121 5.42 1.93 -7.46
N ILE A 122 4.34 1.21 -7.10
CA ILE A 122 3.04 1.29 -7.77
C ILE A 122 1.98 1.60 -6.74
N GLY A 123 1.35 2.77 -6.84
CA GLY A 123 0.23 3.16 -5.99
C GLY A 123 -1.11 3.01 -6.72
N ILE A 124 -2.06 2.30 -6.12
CA ILE A 124 -3.41 2.10 -6.65
C ILE A 124 -4.38 2.80 -5.71
N ALA A 125 -5.02 3.88 -6.16
CA ALA A 125 -5.87 4.73 -5.33
C ALA A 125 -5.18 5.05 -3.98
N ALA A 126 -3.88 5.32 -4.02
CA ALA A 126 -3.04 5.50 -2.83
C ALA A 126 -3.56 6.63 -1.94
N ALA A 127 -3.66 6.37 -0.63
CA ALA A 127 -4.27 7.25 0.35
C ALA A 127 -3.28 7.69 1.46
N PRO A 128 -2.11 8.28 1.13
CA PRO A 128 -1.25 8.84 2.17
C PRO A 128 -2.00 9.95 2.92
N ASP A 129 -1.69 10.06 4.21
CA ASP A 129 -2.23 11.09 5.10
C ASP A 129 -3.78 11.02 5.31
N PHE A 130 -4.43 9.90 4.95
CA PHE A 130 -5.89 9.81 4.94
C PHE A 130 -6.53 10.07 6.31
N THR A 131 -5.83 9.78 7.40
CA THR A 131 -6.33 10.01 8.75
C THR A 131 -6.57 11.49 9.03
N GLU A 132 -5.70 12.36 8.55
CA GLU A 132 -5.82 13.81 8.68
C GLU A 132 -6.64 14.42 7.54
N ASP A 133 -6.29 14.08 6.28
CA ASP A 133 -6.80 14.76 5.08
C ASP A 133 -8.19 14.27 4.66
N LEU A 134 -8.60 13.06 5.03
CA LEU A 134 -9.89 12.49 4.65
C LEU A 134 -10.78 12.25 5.88
N ILE A 135 -10.31 11.53 6.90
CA ILE A 135 -11.14 11.25 8.07
C ILE A 135 -11.40 12.56 8.85
N LEU A 136 -10.37 13.16 9.43
CA LEU A 136 -10.56 14.35 10.27
C LEU A 136 -11.10 15.54 9.49
N ALA A 137 -10.62 15.76 8.26
CA ALA A 137 -11.10 16.85 7.43
C ALA A 137 -12.60 16.72 7.08
N GLY A 138 -13.10 15.48 6.95
CA GLY A 138 -14.50 15.18 6.66
C GLY A 138 -15.45 15.27 7.87
N LEU A 139 -14.92 15.31 9.10
CA LEU A 139 -15.76 15.37 10.32
C LEU A 139 -16.27 16.78 10.61
N THR A 140 -17.52 16.87 11.09
CA THR A 140 -18.04 18.09 11.75
C THR A 140 -17.34 18.30 13.10
N ASP A 141 -17.46 19.50 13.66
CA ASP A 141 -16.87 19.81 14.98
C ASP A 141 -17.44 18.93 16.09
N ASP A 142 -18.74 18.61 16.05
CA ASP A 142 -19.38 17.67 16.99
C ASP A 142 -18.81 16.26 16.85
N GLN A 143 -18.61 15.78 15.62
CA GLN A 143 -18.01 14.47 15.37
C GLN A 143 -16.55 14.41 15.82
N ARG A 144 -15.76 15.47 15.61
CA ARG A 144 -14.38 15.57 16.13
C ARG A 144 -14.36 15.51 17.65
N SER A 145 -15.24 16.28 18.31
CA SER A 145 -15.39 16.27 19.77
C SER A 145 -15.82 14.89 20.27
N GLN A 146 -16.73 14.22 19.57
CA GLN A 146 -17.15 12.86 19.88
C GLN A 146 -15.99 11.87 19.74
N MET A 147 -15.22 11.93 18.64
CA MET A 147 -14.08 11.07 18.41
C MET A 147 -13.03 11.21 19.51
N GLN A 148 -12.71 12.44 19.91
CA GLN A 148 -11.77 12.72 21.00
C GLN A 148 -12.28 12.21 22.37
N SER A 149 -13.55 12.47 22.70
CA SER A 149 -14.11 12.12 24.02
C SER A 149 -14.40 10.63 24.18
N LYS A 150 -14.78 9.93 23.09
CA LYS A 150 -15.08 8.49 23.10
C LYS A 150 -13.90 7.62 22.64
N GLY A 151 -12.79 8.22 22.19
CA GLY A 151 -11.63 7.53 21.67
C GLY A 151 -11.84 6.86 20.31
N ARG A 152 -12.99 7.05 19.65
CA ARG A 152 -13.32 6.50 18.34
C ARG A 152 -14.52 7.16 17.70
N ILE A 153 -14.66 6.99 16.38
CA ILE A 153 -15.85 7.35 15.60
C ILE A 153 -16.25 6.22 14.65
N ALA A 154 -17.56 6.04 14.45
CA ALA A 154 -18.12 5.15 13.45
C ALA A 154 -18.63 5.99 12.27
N LEU A 155 -18.17 5.70 11.08
CA LEU A 155 -18.56 6.36 9.84
C LEU A 155 -19.26 5.38 8.89
N PRO A 156 -20.17 5.85 8.02
CA PRO A 156 -20.82 4.99 7.03
C PRO A 156 -19.79 4.21 6.20
N ASN A 157 -20.07 2.93 5.96
CA ASN A 157 -19.27 2.07 5.10
C ASN A 157 -19.94 1.99 3.72
N PRO A 158 -19.29 2.41 2.63
CA PRO A 158 -19.88 2.35 1.30
C PRO A 158 -20.03 0.92 0.75
N TYR A 159 -19.45 -0.10 1.44
CA TYR A 159 -19.40 -1.49 0.97
C TYR A 159 -20.13 -2.49 1.84
N ALA A 160 -20.62 -2.09 3.03
CA ALA A 160 -21.32 -2.94 3.98
C ALA A 160 -22.28 -2.15 4.84
N ASP A 161 -23.26 -2.84 5.44
CA ASP A 161 -24.24 -2.22 6.35
C ASP A 161 -23.61 -1.80 7.69
N GLU A 162 -22.58 -2.53 8.14
CA GLU A 162 -21.84 -2.17 9.34
C GLU A 162 -20.93 -0.96 9.07
N PRO A 163 -20.92 0.04 9.99
CA PRO A 163 -20.05 1.21 9.86
C PRO A 163 -18.57 0.84 10.02
N VAL A 164 -17.69 1.60 9.39
CA VAL A 164 -16.26 1.54 9.67
C VAL A 164 -15.97 2.33 10.94
N VAL A 165 -15.28 1.70 11.89
CA VAL A 165 -14.86 2.33 13.14
C VAL A 165 -13.41 2.78 13.02
N TYR A 166 -13.18 4.06 13.30
CA TYR A 166 -11.83 4.64 13.33
C TYR A 166 -11.48 5.03 14.77
N PRO A 167 -10.49 4.36 15.39
CA PRO A 167 -9.99 4.74 16.70
C PRO A 167 -9.23 6.07 16.64
N TYR A 168 -9.31 6.89 17.69
CA TYR A 168 -8.65 8.20 17.71
C TYR A 168 -7.12 8.08 17.71
N HIS A 169 -6.59 7.04 18.37
CA HIS A 169 -5.13 6.79 18.37
C HIS A 169 -4.56 6.53 16.96
N LEU A 170 -5.35 5.98 16.02
CA LEU A 170 -4.94 5.84 14.63
C LEU A 170 -4.66 7.21 13.99
N VAL A 171 -5.49 8.20 14.33
CA VAL A 171 -5.30 9.58 13.84
C VAL A 171 -4.10 10.24 14.51
N GLU A 172 -3.95 10.07 15.83
CA GLU A 172 -2.82 10.63 16.58
C GLU A 172 -1.49 10.08 16.08
N ASP A 173 -1.40 8.76 15.90
CA ASP A 173 -0.23 8.09 15.35
C ASP A 173 0.04 8.51 13.90
N GLY A 174 -1.00 8.57 13.07
CA GLY A 174 -0.91 8.96 11.66
C GLY A 174 -0.26 10.34 11.45
N ARG A 175 -0.39 11.27 12.42
CA ARG A 175 0.27 12.59 12.37
C ARG A 175 1.80 12.50 12.35
N GLY A 176 2.38 11.46 12.94
CA GLY A 176 3.81 11.16 12.87
C GLY A 176 4.27 10.68 11.50
N HIS A 177 3.34 10.29 10.65
CA HIS A 177 3.59 9.66 9.36
C HIS A 177 3.12 10.46 8.15
N LEU A 178 2.76 11.74 8.31
CA LEU A 178 2.31 12.59 7.20
C LEU A 178 3.41 12.73 6.13
N ARG A 179 3.05 12.51 4.86
CA ARG A 179 3.99 12.46 3.71
C ARG A 179 3.78 13.58 2.70
N LEU A 180 2.57 14.14 2.64
CA LEU A 180 2.23 15.16 1.65
C LEU A 180 2.27 16.58 2.25
N ARG A 181 3.25 16.85 3.12
CA ARG A 181 3.44 18.16 3.78
C ARG A 181 4.70 18.89 3.33
N GLY A 182 5.43 18.32 2.39
CA GLY A 182 6.69 18.87 1.86
C GLY A 182 7.31 17.91 0.86
N THR A 183 8.61 18.05 0.63
CA THR A 183 9.34 17.15 -0.27
C THR A 183 9.38 15.74 0.30
N LEU A 184 9.01 14.78 -0.52
CA LEU A 184 9.10 13.35 -0.25
C LEU A 184 10.39 12.84 -0.89
N ASP A 185 11.39 12.52 -0.08
CA ASP A 185 12.72 12.10 -0.55
C ASP A 185 12.69 10.65 -1.07
N ILE A 186 12.00 10.48 -2.18
CA ILE A 186 11.90 9.21 -2.93
C ILE A 186 12.32 9.47 -4.37
N ASP A 187 13.48 8.96 -4.76
CA ASP A 187 14.11 9.10 -6.08
C ASP A 187 13.81 7.92 -7.03
N LYS A 188 12.98 6.96 -6.59
CA LYS A 188 12.65 5.73 -7.33
C LYS A 188 11.57 5.97 -8.39
N PRO A 189 11.49 5.14 -9.43
CA PRO A 189 10.36 5.16 -10.37
C PRO A 189 9.02 4.93 -9.64
N ILE A 190 8.04 5.80 -9.90
CA ILE A 190 6.70 5.74 -9.29
C ILE A 190 5.66 5.63 -10.40
N ARG A 191 4.72 4.71 -10.25
CA ARG A 191 3.54 4.55 -11.09
C ARG A 191 2.29 4.68 -10.24
N LEU A 192 1.38 5.58 -10.60
CA LEU A 192 0.15 5.84 -9.85
C LEU A 192 -1.05 5.55 -10.74
N LEU A 193 -1.96 4.70 -10.27
CA LEU A 193 -3.21 4.35 -10.95
C LEU A 193 -4.36 4.84 -10.08
N HIS A 194 -5.25 5.67 -10.63
CA HIS A 194 -6.35 6.23 -9.86
C HIS A 194 -7.63 6.36 -10.69
N GLY A 195 -8.75 6.03 -10.08
CA GLY A 195 -10.06 6.22 -10.66
C GLY A 195 -10.57 7.65 -10.47
N MET A 196 -11.09 8.28 -11.53
CA MET A 196 -11.66 9.64 -11.40
C MET A 196 -13.06 9.65 -10.76
N GLN A 197 -13.70 8.49 -10.58
CA GLN A 197 -14.94 8.29 -9.83
C GLN A 197 -14.70 7.75 -8.42
N ASP A 198 -13.47 7.85 -7.91
CA ASP A 198 -13.12 7.50 -6.55
C ASP A 198 -13.77 8.48 -5.57
N ALA A 199 -14.77 7.98 -4.80
CA ALA A 199 -15.52 8.77 -3.82
C ALA A 199 -14.84 8.78 -2.44
N GLU A 200 -13.82 7.95 -2.21
CA GLU A 200 -13.13 7.80 -0.93
C GLU A 200 -11.83 8.60 -0.89
N VAL A 201 -11.02 8.46 -1.95
CA VAL A 201 -9.75 9.16 -2.10
C VAL A 201 -9.79 10.03 -3.37
N PRO A 202 -9.73 11.35 -3.25
CA PRO A 202 -9.69 12.23 -4.41
C PRO A 202 -8.52 11.88 -5.32
N TRP A 203 -8.76 11.72 -6.64
CA TRP A 203 -7.71 11.38 -7.61
C TRP A 203 -6.57 12.40 -7.63
N GLN A 204 -6.80 13.63 -7.18
CA GLN A 204 -5.78 14.68 -6.99
C GLN A 204 -4.70 14.25 -5.99
N THR A 205 -4.97 13.28 -5.13
CA THR A 205 -3.95 12.70 -4.25
C THR A 205 -2.79 12.11 -5.05
N ALA A 206 -3.06 11.51 -6.20
CA ALA A 206 -2.01 11.00 -7.09
C ALA A 206 -1.11 12.13 -7.62
N THR A 207 -1.68 13.28 -7.98
CA THR A 207 -0.88 14.43 -8.43
C THR A 207 -0.08 15.04 -7.28
N ARG A 208 -0.64 15.10 -6.07
CA ARG A 208 0.11 15.57 -4.88
C ARG A 208 1.29 14.65 -4.54
N ILE A 209 1.13 13.32 -4.66
CA ILE A 209 2.25 12.39 -4.49
C ILE A 209 3.35 12.70 -5.52
N ALA A 210 2.97 12.90 -6.79
CA ALA A 210 3.93 13.21 -7.85
C ALA A 210 4.63 14.56 -7.63
N GLU A 211 3.92 15.57 -7.14
CA GLU A 211 4.47 16.90 -6.82
C GLU A 211 5.42 16.87 -5.63
N CYS A 212 5.15 16.03 -4.62
CA CYS A 212 5.98 15.92 -3.43
C CYS A 212 7.23 15.05 -3.66
N ALA A 213 7.16 14.03 -4.51
CA ALA A 213 8.26 13.09 -4.74
C ALA A 213 9.47 13.76 -5.41
N SER A 214 10.68 13.45 -4.94
CA SER A 214 11.94 13.92 -5.55
C SER A 214 12.27 13.19 -6.86
N SER A 215 11.59 12.09 -7.16
CA SER A 215 11.76 11.31 -8.38
C SER A 215 11.38 12.09 -9.65
N ASN A 216 12.22 11.98 -10.69
CA ASN A 216 11.92 12.49 -12.02
C ASN A 216 11.16 11.49 -12.92
N ASP A 217 10.99 10.23 -12.46
CA ASP A 217 10.24 9.19 -13.19
C ASP A 217 8.93 8.85 -12.44
N VAL A 218 7.99 9.78 -12.50
CA VAL A 218 6.63 9.60 -11.96
C VAL A 218 5.63 9.60 -13.12
N ARG A 219 4.81 8.55 -13.21
CA ARG A 219 3.74 8.44 -14.22
C ARG A 219 2.40 8.19 -13.53
N ILE A 220 1.36 8.89 -13.98
CA ILE A 220 0.01 8.81 -13.44
C ILE A 220 -0.95 8.31 -14.52
N HIS A 221 -1.74 7.30 -14.20
CA HIS A 221 -2.83 6.78 -15.02
C HIS A 221 -4.17 7.13 -14.34
N LEU A 222 -4.89 8.08 -14.91
CA LEU A 222 -6.23 8.46 -14.44
C LEU A 222 -7.28 7.78 -15.33
N ILE A 223 -8.16 6.98 -14.72
CA ILE A 223 -9.21 6.24 -15.41
C ILE A 223 -10.56 6.87 -15.10
N LYS A 224 -11.17 7.46 -16.12
CA LYS A 224 -12.37 8.32 -15.99
C LYS A 224 -13.52 7.64 -15.26
N ASP A 225 -13.80 6.38 -15.57
CA ASP A 225 -14.97 5.65 -15.08
C ASP A 225 -14.65 4.65 -13.96
N ALA A 226 -13.42 4.68 -13.41
CA ALA A 226 -13.01 3.81 -12.31
C ALA A 226 -13.27 4.45 -10.95
N GLY A 227 -13.70 3.64 -9.98
CA GLY A 227 -13.85 4.00 -8.57
C GLY A 227 -12.66 3.53 -7.71
N HIS A 228 -12.83 3.62 -6.37
CA HIS A 228 -11.76 3.34 -5.40
C HIS A 228 -11.19 1.91 -5.48
N ARG A 229 -12.04 0.89 -5.63
CA ARG A 229 -11.59 -0.51 -5.63
C ARG A 229 -10.60 -0.83 -6.74
N PHE A 230 -10.74 -0.20 -7.90
CA PHE A 230 -9.83 -0.36 -9.05
C PHE A 230 -9.53 -1.84 -9.35
N SER A 231 -10.58 -2.68 -9.46
CA SER A 231 -10.47 -4.15 -9.56
C SER A 231 -11.29 -4.77 -10.68
N GLU A 232 -11.87 -3.93 -11.56
CA GLU A 232 -12.53 -4.42 -12.76
C GLU A 232 -11.51 -5.00 -13.77
N PRO A 233 -11.89 -5.92 -14.65
CA PRO A 233 -10.95 -6.59 -15.57
C PRO A 233 -10.04 -5.62 -16.33
N GLN A 234 -10.58 -4.54 -16.89
CA GLN A 234 -9.79 -3.55 -17.63
C GLN A 234 -8.78 -2.79 -16.74
N GLN A 235 -9.10 -2.61 -15.46
CA GLN A 235 -8.22 -1.97 -14.49
C GLN A 235 -7.09 -2.92 -14.06
N LEU A 236 -7.38 -4.20 -13.92
CA LEU A 236 -6.39 -5.24 -13.66
C LEU A 236 -5.46 -5.45 -14.85
N ASP A 237 -5.98 -5.41 -16.08
CA ASP A 237 -5.17 -5.45 -17.31
C ASP A 237 -4.20 -4.25 -17.37
N LEU A 238 -4.66 -3.05 -17.01
CA LEU A 238 -3.78 -1.88 -16.91
C LEU A 238 -2.72 -2.06 -15.83
N LEU A 239 -3.08 -2.58 -14.66
CA LEU A 239 -2.13 -2.86 -13.59
C LEU A 239 -1.04 -3.84 -14.06
N GLN A 240 -1.43 -4.89 -14.79
CA GLN A 240 -0.49 -5.84 -15.39
C GLN A 240 0.48 -5.16 -16.37
N GLN A 241 -0.02 -4.29 -17.24
CA GLN A 241 0.83 -3.56 -18.20
C GLN A 241 1.82 -2.65 -17.46
N VAL A 242 1.36 -1.94 -16.43
CA VAL A 242 2.18 -1.00 -15.66
C VAL A 242 3.28 -1.75 -14.89
N ILE A 243 2.95 -2.87 -14.22
CA ILE A 243 3.94 -3.65 -13.47
C ILE A 243 4.96 -4.30 -14.41
N SER A 244 4.52 -4.88 -15.54
CA SER A 244 5.42 -5.46 -16.53
C SER A 244 6.39 -4.43 -17.10
N GLY A 245 5.89 -3.23 -17.40
CA GLY A 245 6.73 -2.13 -17.90
C GLY A 245 7.74 -1.66 -16.85
N LEU A 246 7.32 -1.51 -15.59
CA LEU A 246 8.21 -1.08 -14.51
C LEU A 246 9.31 -2.12 -14.22
N VAL A 247 8.97 -3.41 -14.19
CA VAL A 247 9.95 -4.50 -14.03
C VAL A 247 10.98 -4.45 -15.14
N ALA A 248 10.54 -4.31 -16.40
CA ALA A 248 11.44 -4.22 -17.55
C ALA A 248 12.36 -2.99 -17.49
N ASP A 249 11.82 -1.81 -17.14
CA ASP A 249 12.58 -0.56 -16.99
C ASP A 249 13.69 -0.70 -15.92
N ILE A 250 13.37 -1.34 -14.78
CA ILE A 250 14.32 -1.54 -13.66
C ILE A 250 15.43 -2.52 -14.06
N ILE A 251 15.09 -3.65 -14.68
CA ILE A 251 16.08 -4.63 -15.15
C ILE A 251 17.04 -4.00 -16.15
N ALA A 252 16.52 -3.29 -17.16
CA ALA A 252 17.33 -2.61 -18.16
C ALA A 252 18.28 -1.57 -17.55
N SER A 253 17.84 -0.84 -16.53
CA SER A 253 18.65 0.17 -15.82
C SER A 253 19.75 -0.48 -14.94
N GLY A 254 19.48 -1.64 -14.35
CA GLY A 254 20.45 -2.43 -13.59
C GLY A 254 21.57 -2.97 -14.46
N ASP A 255 21.25 -3.49 -15.63
CA ASP A 255 22.21 -4.01 -16.60
C ASP A 255 23.15 -2.91 -17.15
N GLN A 256 22.66 -1.68 -17.30
CA GLN A 256 23.48 -0.55 -17.72
C GLN A 256 24.51 -0.14 -16.65
N LYS A 257 24.11 -0.13 -15.37
CA LYS A 257 25.02 0.20 -14.24
C LYS A 257 26.13 -0.85 -14.06
N SER A 258 25.85 -2.12 -14.32
CA SER A 258 26.83 -3.21 -14.23
C SER A 258 27.86 -3.22 -15.37
N ARG A 259 27.63 -2.50 -16.46
CA ARG A 259 28.49 -2.42 -17.66
C ARG A 259 29.38 -1.17 -17.72
N LEU A 260 29.22 -0.26 -16.77
CA LEU A 260 30.11 0.91 -16.66
C LEU A 260 31.37 0.50 -15.89
N PRO A 261 32.59 0.79 -16.38
CA PRO A 261 33.88 0.37 -15.81
C PRO A 261 34.17 1.04 -14.47
#